data_471bce25dbc59b143226c49611cea51b
#
_entry.id   471bce25dbc59b143226c49611cea51b
#
_cell.length_a   1.000
_cell.length_b   1.000
_cell.length_c   1.000
_cell.angle_alpha   90.00
_cell.angle_beta   90.00
_cell.angle_gamma   90.00
#
_symmetry.space_group_name_H-M   'P 1'
#
loop_
_entity.id
_entity.type
_entity.pdbx_description
1 polymer ?
#
loop_
_entity_poly.entity_id
_entity_poly.type
_entity_poly.pdbx_seq_one_letter_code
_entity_poly.pdbx_strand_id
1 'polypeptide(L)'
;VTTGQQHADALAAAPADGRYDRVVRLAQAIFGAPIAALNLLGEHEQHTVAAVGTPRASSPVSESICRFTIEQDDVVEIADLRADERFRQYPIVAGPPRVRFYAGVPLHAASGAKVGVLCILDLVPRDLGPTQREMLADLGAMLERELSVQEEMARAGEVQRLLLPSEPPALEGLEVAGRVLQAREAGGDFFDWQVQPGEGGDELRLLLADVMGKGLAASLIASEVRAVLRTHARYVGVAEAVRRSAETTARDLDSNGRFVTLWAGRVDPRTGDVEYVDAGHGLGVIASPRGVRRLTQDQLPLGMPVDTTWTSAHDVLAEDELLVVVSDGVFDVFGSVEAALDGVERLLEPPMSCADVVDRIVAYAAARGTSDDVTAVVVRRTGSAPGAGATRQEEEQV
;
A
#
# COMPACT_ATOMS: atom_id res chain seq x y z
N VAL A 1 -15.22 9.97 -20.68
CA VAL A 1 -15.12 8.96 -19.61
C VAL A 1 -15.93 9.47 -18.43
N THR A 2 -16.93 8.73 -17.99
CA THR A 2 -17.71 9.12 -16.80
C THR A 2 -16.88 8.81 -15.55
N THR A 3 -17.02 9.63 -14.50
CA THR A 3 -16.35 9.45 -13.21
C THR A 3 -16.59 8.03 -12.63
N GLY A 4 -17.76 7.44 -12.90
CA GLY A 4 -18.11 6.08 -12.47
C GLY A 4 -17.28 4.97 -13.13
N GLN A 5 -16.93 5.10 -14.41
CA GLN A 5 -16.13 4.10 -15.13
C GLN A 5 -14.67 4.05 -14.64
N GLN A 6 -14.04 5.20 -14.44
CA GLN A 6 -12.70 5.27 -13.86
C GLN A 6 -12.67 4.71 -12.43
N HIS A 7 -13.75 4.93 -11.68
CA HIS A 7 -13.92 4.42 -10.34
C HIS A 7 -14.07 2.90 -10.31
N ALA A 8 -14.82 2.33 -11.26
CA ALA A 8 -14.96 0.88 -11.39
C ALA A 8 -13.62 0.19 -11.72
N ASP A 9 -12.81 0.78 -12.60
CA ASP A 9 -11.48 0.25 -12.94
C ASP A 9 -10.54 0.28 -11.71
N ALA A 10 -10.58 1.35 -10.93
CA ALA A 10 -9.80 1.46 -9.69
C ALA A 10 -10.22 0.43 -8.63
N LEU A 11 -11.53 0.22 -8.43
CA LEU A 11 -12.06 -0.79 -7.52
C LEU A 11 -11.74 -2.22 -7.98
N ALA A 12 -11.73 -2.48 -9.29
CA ALA A 12 -11.40 -3.78 -9.85
C ALA A 12 -9.90 -4.12 -9.71
N ALA A 13 -9.03 -3.11 -9.68
CA ALA A 13 -7.60 -3.28 -9.47
C ALA A 13 -7.21 -3.57 -8.01
N ALA A 14 -8.12 -3.33 -7.06
CA ALA A 14 -7.88 -3.62 -5.65
C ALA A 14 -7.75 -5.14 -5.38
N PRO A 15 -6.92 -5.56 -4.41
CA PRO A 15 -6.75 -6.97 -4.08
C PRO A 15 -8.08 -7.65 -3.74
N ALA A 16 -8.31 -8.83 -4.35
CA ALA A 16 -9.51 -9.63 -4.11
C ALA A 16 -9.40 -10.34 -2.76
N ASP A 17 -9.84 -9.70 -1.67
CA ASP A 17 -9.82 -10.25 -0.30
C ASP A 17 -11.05 -11.11 0.05
N GLY A 18 -11.89 -11.38 -0.94
CA GLY A 18 -13.09 -12.22 -0.77
C GLY A 18 -14.26 -11.53 -0.05
N ARG A 19 -14.18 -10.22 0.24
CA ARG A 19 -15.25 -9.46 0.95
C ARG A 19 -16.60 -9.53 0.26
N TYR A 20 -16.63 -9.47 -1.06
CA TYR A 20 -17.86 -9.54 -1.86
C TYR A 20 -18.39 -10.97 -2.02
N ASP A 21 -17.56 -11.99 -1.83
CA ASP A 21 -17.91 -13.39 -2.05
C ASP A 21 -19.08 -13.86 -1.18
N ARG A 22 -19.19 -13.30 0.02
CA ARG A 22 -20.27 -13.64 0.94
C ARG A 22 -21.63 -13.23 0.38
N VAL A 23 -21.74 -12.01 -0.16
CA VAL A 23 -23.01 -11.51 -0.71
C VAL A 23 -23.34 -12.21 -2.01
N VAL A 24 -22.34 -12.48 -2.88
CA VAL A 24 -22.55 -13.22 -4.13
C VAL A 24 -23.00 -14.67 -3.85
N ARG A 25 -22.41 -15.35 -2.84
CA ARG A 25 -22.87 -16.68 -2.41
C ARG A 25 -24.29 -16.64 -1.84
N LEU A 26 -24.64 -15.60 -1.08
CA LEU A 26 -26.02 -15.42 -0.60
C LEU A 26 -27.00 -15.24 -1.74
N ALA A 27 -26.67 -14.40 -2.73
CA ALA A 27 -27.48 -14.23 -3.93
C ALA A 27 -27.71 -15.58 -4.63
N GLN A 28 -26.64 -16.34 -4.88
CA GLN A 28 -26.71 -17.67 -5.49
C GLN A 28 -27.63 -18.61 -4.70
N ALA A 29 -27.50 -18.66 -3.38
CA ALA A 29 -28.25 -19.55 -2.51
C ALA A 29 -29.76 -19.16 -2.41
N ILE A 30 -30.04 -17.86 -2.25
CA ILE A 30 -31.42 -17.34 -2.12
C ILE A 30 -32.24 -17.60 -3.40
N PHE A 31 -31.63 -17.35 -4.56
CA PHE A 31 -32.31 -17.49 -5.85
C PHE A 31 -32.19 -18.90 -6.42
N GLY A 32 -31.38 -19.79 -5.84
CA GLY A 32 -31.08 -21.11 -6.40
C GLY A 32 -30.57 -21.04 -7.84
N ALA A 33 -29.93 -19.94 -8.19
CA ALA A 33 -29.38 -19.72 -9.53
C ALA A 33 -28.02 -20.40 -9.68
N PRO A 34 -27.69 -21.04 -10.80
CA PRO A 34 -26.39 -21.67 -10.99
C PRO A 34 -25.23 -20.67 -11.03
N ILE A 35 -25.50 -19.41 -11.41
CA ILE A 35 -24.49 -18.36 -11.53
C ILE A 35 -24.97 -17.10 -10.79
N ALA A 36 -24.08 -16.55 -9.98
CA ALA A 36 -24.21 -15.20 -9.42
C ALA A 36 -22.86 -14.49 -9.54
N ALA A 37 -22.87 -13.19 -9.85
CA ALA A 37 -21.64 -12.43 -10.02
C ALA A 37 -21.81 -10.96 -9.63
N LEU A 38 -20.72 -10.36 -9.13
CA LEU A 38 -20.52 -8.92 -9.03
C LEU A 38 -19.57 -8.51 -10.15
N ASN A 39 -20.07 -7.65 -11.01
CA ASN A 39 -19.34 -7.11 -12.15
C ASN A 39 -19.17 -5.60 -11.96
N LEU A 40 -17.93 -5.12 -12.01
CA LEU A 40 -17.60 -3.70 -12.11
C LEU A 40 -17.41 -3.35 -13.59
N LEU A 41 -17.98 -2.23 -14.03
CA LEU A 41 -17.99 -1.83 -15.43
C LEU A 41 -17.09 -0.61 -15.66
N GLY A 42 -15.88 -0.87 -16.15
CA GLY A 42 -14.94 0.14 -16.61
C GLY A 42 -15.33 0.72 -17.97
N GLU A 43 -14.43 1.47 -18.59
CA GLU A 43 -14.69 2.11 -19.89
C GLU A 43 -14.81 1.10 -21.02
N HIS A 44 -13.92 0.10 -21.03
CA HIS A 44 -13.79 -0.87 -22.11
C HIS A 44 -14.04 -2.29 -21.65
N GLU A 45 -13.76 -2.58 -20.40
CA GLU A 45 -13.84 -3.92 -19.82
C GLU A 45 -14.81 -3.98 -18.65
N GLN A 46 -15.48 -5.11 -18.54
CA GLN A 46 -16.18 -5.55 -17.36
C GLN A 46 -15.25 -6.45 -16.56
N HIS A 47 -15.12 -6.19 -15.27
CA HIS A 47 -14.32 -6.98 -14.34
C HIS A 47 -15.22 -7.77 -13.39
N THR A 48 -15.19 -9.09 -13.47
CA THR A 48 -15.92 -9.96 -12.53
C THR A 48 -15.10 -10.12 -11.24
N VAL A 49 -15.40 -9.32 -10.22
CA VAL A 49 -14.61 -9.26 -8.98
C VAL A 49 -15.04 -10.31 -7.94
N ALA A 50 -16.29 -10.76 -7.99
CA ALA A 50 -16.77 -11.90 -7.20
C ALA A 50 -17.76 -12.73 -8.01
N ALA A 51 -17.67 -14.06 -7.92
CA ALA A 51 -18.54 -14.94 -8.68
C ALA A 51 -18.72 -16.33 -8.04
N VAL A 52 -19.89 -16.93 -8.30
CA VAL A 52 -20.18 -18.34 -8.08
C VAL A 52 -20.71 -18.92 -9.38
N GLY A 53 -20.24 -20.12 -9.77
CA GLY A 53 -20.68 -20.82 -10.97
C GLY A 53 -20.09 -20.30 -12.28
N THR A 54 -19.24 -19.28 -12.23
CA THR A 54 -18.46 -18.76 -13.37
C THR A 54 -17.08 -18.29 -12.93
N PRO A 55 -16.06 -18.32 -13.78
CA PRO A 55 -14.74 -17.77 -13.46
C PRO A 55 -14.78 -16.25 -13.21
N ARG A 56 -13.89 -15.77 -12.35
CA ARG A 56 -13.56 -14.35 -12.29
C ARG A 56 -12.65 -14.02 -13.46
N ALA A 57 -13.09 -13.11 -14.32
CA ALA A 57 -12.36 -12.73 -15.52
C ALA A 57 -12.78 -11.34 -15.97
N SER A 58 -11.96 -10.70 -16.77
CA SER A 58 -12.34 -9.49 -17.51
C SER A 58 -12.91 -9.90 -18.87
N SER A 59 -13.85 -9.10 -19.36
CA SER A 59 -14.45 -9.26 -20.68
C SER A 59 -14.84 -7.89 -21.27
N PRO A 60 -14.92 -7.76 -22.59
CA PRO A 60 -15.34 -6.50 -23.21
C PRO A 60 -16.74 -6.08 -22.73
N VAL A 61 -16.91 -4.81 -22.35
CA VAL A 61 -18.23 -4.25 -21.96
C VAL A 61 -19.25 -4.41 -23.09
N SER A 62 -18.82 -4.39 -24.35
CA SER A 62 -19.69 -4.58 -25.51
C SER A 62 -20.41 -5.94 -25.56
N GLU A 63 -19.85 -6.96 -24.89
CA GLU A 63 -20.41 -8.31 -24.82
C GLU A 63 -21.16 -8.58 -23.52
N SER A 64 -21.23 -7.57 -22.62
CA SER A 64 -21.86 -7.70 -21.31
C SER A 64 -23.33 -7.29 -21.31
N ILE A 65 -24.19 -8.13 -20.72
CA ILE A 65 -25.58 -7.80 -20.45
C ILE A 65 -25.67 -6.70 -19.38
N CYS A 66 -24.72 -6.66 -18.43
CA CYS A 66 -24.67 -5.70 -17.33
C CYS A 66 -24.59 -4.25 -17.80
N ARG A 67 -24.06 -3.99 -19.02
CA ARG A 67 -24.04 -2.63 -19.61
C ARG A 67 -25.44 -2.03 -19.79
N PHE A 68 -26.47 -2.85 -19.97
CA PHE A 68 -27.85 -2.38 -20.08
C PHE A 68 -28.45 -2.18 -18.70
N THR A 69 -28.05 -3.04 -17.74
CA THR A 69 -28.53 -2.92 -16.36
C THR A 69 -28.00 -1.65 -15.69
N ILE A 70 -26.73 -1.30 -15.90
CA ILE A 70 -26.13 -0.13 -15.28
C ILE A 70 -26.77 1.20 -15.74
N GLU A 71 -27.42 1.21 -16.89
CA GLU A 71 -28.17 2.39 -17.40
C GLU A 71 -29.52 2.57 -16.68
N GLN A 72 -30.03 1.54 -16.01
CA GLN A 72 -31.30 1.59 -15.29
C GLN A 72 -31.11 1.98 -13.81
N ASP A 73 -32.21 2.33 -13.14
CA ASP A 73 -32.17 2.67 -11.71
C ASP A 73 -32.68 1.52 -10.81
N ASP A 74 -33.41 0.57 -11.40
CA ASP A 74 -34.01 -0.56 -10.71
C ASP A 74 -33.49 -1.91 -11.21
N VAL A 75 -33.96 -2.98 -10.58
CA VAL A 75 -33.70 -4.36 -10.99
C VAL A 75 -34.15 -4.58 -12.44
N VAL A 76 -33.24 -4.99 -13.28
CA VAL A 76 -33.48 -5.46 -14.65
C VAL A 76 -33.66 -6.95 -14.65
N GLU A 77 -34.73 -7.42 -15.27
CA GLU A 77 -35.01 -8.85 -15.47
C GLU A 77 -35.24 -9.16 -16.94
N ILE A 78 -34.67 -10.28 -17.41
CA ILE A 78 -34.87 -10.81 -18.75
C ILE A 78 -35.15 -12.30 -18.60
N ALA A 79 -36.45 -12.64 -18.70
CA ALA A 79 -36.97 -13.99 -18.44
C ALA A 79 -36.37 -15.05 -19.38
N ASP A 80 -36.13 -14.71 -20.65
CA ASP A 80 -35.42 -15.56 -21.61
C ASP A 80 -34.57 -14.75 -22.60
N LEU A 81 -33.27 -14.75 -22.36
CA LEU A 81 -32.29 -14.07 -23.20
C LEU A 81 -32.27 -14.52 -24.68
N ARG A 82 -32.65 -15.77 -24.98
CA ARG A 82 -32.73 -16.25 -26.37
C ARG A 82 -33.95 -15.70 -27.12
N ALA A 83 -34.99 -15.35 -26.38
CA ALA A 83 -36.20 -14.75 -26.98
C ALA A 83 -35.99 -13.23 -27.18
N ASP A 84 -35.06 -12.61 -26.49
CA ASP A 84 -34.77 -11.19 -26.62
C ASP A 84 -33.78 -10.92 -27.76
N GLU A 85 -34.21 -10.12 -28.74
CA GLU A 85 -33.41 -9.80 -29.92
C GLU A 85 -32.11 -9.09 -29.61
N ARG A 86 -32.01 -8.37 -28.52
CA ARG A 86 -30.83 -7.63 -28.09
C ARG A 86 -29.69 -8.55 -27.65
N PHE A 87 -30.02 -9.71 -27.04
CA PHE A 87 -29.04 -10.55 -26.36
C PHE A 87 -28.86 -11.95 -26.97
N ARG A 88 -29.75 -12.41 -27.86
CA ARG A 88 -29.72 -13.76 -28.41
C ARG A 88 -28.39 -14.15 -29.10
N GLN A 89 -27.61 -13.17 -29.58
CA GLN A 89 -26.33 -13.38 -30.23
C GLN A 89 -25.12 -13.21 -29.33
N TYR A 90 -25.32 -12.83 -28.07
CA TYR A 90 -24.20 -12.64 -27.12
C TYR A 90 -23.51 -13.99 -26.88
N PRO A 91 -22.14 -13.97 -26.71
CA PRO A 91 -21.37 -15.20 -26.56
C PRO A 91 -21.88 -16.12 -25.44
N ILE A 92 -22.28 -15.55 -24.30
CA ILE A 92 -22.81 -16.30 -23.15
C ILE A 92 -24.21 -16.91 -23.39
N VAL A 93 -24.96 -16.41 -24.38
CA VAL A 93 -26.32 -16.87 -24.74
C VAL A 93 -26.25 -17.83 -25.92
N ALA A 94 -25.52 -17.49 -26.97
CA ALA A 94 -25.39 -18.31 -28.20
C ALA A 94 -24.43 -19.50 -27.99
N GLY A 95 -23.32 -19.28 -27.29
CA GLY A 95 -22.29 -20.27 -26.92
C GLY A 95 -22.45 -20.81 -25.50
N PRO A 96 -21.53 -21.66 -25.04
CA PRO A 96 -21.50 -22.11 -23.64
C PRO A 96 -21.34 -20.92 -22.68
N PRO A 97 -22.03 -20.94 -21.51
CA PRO A 97 -22.91 -21.99 -20.96
C PRO A 97 -24.36 -21.95 -21.45
N ARG A 98 -24.72 -21.10 -22.41
CA ARG A 98 -26.08 -20.94 -22.97
C ARG A 98 -27.09 -20.40 -21.97
N VAL A 99 -26.75 -19.31 -21.34
CA VAL A 99 -27.60 -18.64 -20.36
C VAL A 99 -28.94 -18.26 -20.98
N ARG A 100 -30.02 -18.49 -20.21
CA ARG A 100 -31.40 -18.22 -20.61
C ARG A 100 -32.05 -17.12 -19.82
N PHE A 101 -31.77 -17.03 -18.52
CA PHE A 101 -32.34 -16.04 -17.61
C PHE A 101 -31.24 -15.10 -17.11
N TYR A 102 -31.61 -13.85 -16.94
CA TYR A 102 -30.79 -12.84 -16.30
C TYR A 102 -31.63 -11.95 -15.38
N ALA A 103 -31.15 -11.68 -14.19
CA ALA A 103 -31.59 -10.53 -13.40
C ALA A 103 -30.39 -9.84 -12.78
N GLY A 104 -30.42 -8.52 -12.76
CA GLY A 104 -29.34 -7.71 -12.21
C GLY A 104 -29.83 -6.41 -11.60
N VAL A 105 -29.12 -5.93 -10.58
CA VAL A 105 -29.34 -4.64 -9.95
C VAL A 105 -28.09 -3.76 -10.11
N PRO A 106 -28.25 -2.50 -10.58
CA PRO A 106 -27.12 -1.57 -10.66
C PRO A 106 -26.62 -1.23 -9.25
N LEU A 107 -25.32 -0.96 -9.14
CA LEU A 107 -24.65 -0.61 -7.90
C LEU A 107 -24.01 0.78 -8.02
N HIS A 108 -24.15 1.56 -6.95
CA HIS A 108 -23.65 2.91 -6.88
C HIS A 108 -22.43 3.01 -5.94
N ALA A 109 -21.49 3.82 -6.33
CA ALA A 109 -20.41 4.32 -5.48
C ALA A 109 -20.97 5.32 -4.44
N ALA A 110 -20.16 5.67 -3.44
CA ALA A 110 -20.52 6.70 -2.46
C ALA A 110 -20.80 8.08 -3.11
N SER A 111 -20.23 8.34 -4.29
CA SER A 111 -20.49 9.52 -5.10
C SER A 111 -21.86 9.55 -5.79
N GLY A 112 -22.63 8.45 -5.74
CA GLY A 112 -23.84 8.22 -6.51
C GLY A 112 -23.60 7.80 -7.96
N ALA A 113 -22.34 7.66 -8.40
CA ALA A 113 -22.04 7.16 -9.74
C ALA A 113 -22.27 5.65 -9.81
N LYS A 114 -22.86 5.18 -10.91
CA LYS A 114 -23.05 3.75 -11.16
C LYS A 114 -21.71 3.12 -11.54
N VAL A 115 -21.30 2.07 -10.81
CA VAL A 115 -19.96 1.45 -10.94
C VAL A 115 -20.02 -0.03 -11.31
N GLY A 116 -21.15 -0.69 -11.10
CA GLY A 116 -21.23 -2.12 -11.32
C GLY A 116 -22.65 -2.68 -11.25
N VAL A 117 -22.74 -4.00 -11.28
CA VAL A 117 -23.99 -4.74 -11.26
C VAL A 117 -23.81 -6.03 -10.45
N LEU A 118 -24.71 -6.28 -9.49
CA LEU A 118 -24.92 -7.62 -8.95
C LEU A 118 -25.91 -8.34 -9.87
N CYS A 119 -25.54 -9.49 -10.42
CA CYS A 119 -26.41 -10.27 -11.27
C CYS A 119 -26.49 -11.74 -10.88
N ILE A 120 -27.65 -12.35 -11.22
CA ILE A 120 -27.90 -13.77 -11.17
C ILE A 120 -28.31 -14.26 -12.57
N LEU A 121 -27.84 -15.45 -12.94
CA LEU A 121 -28.10 -16.02 -14.26
C LEU A 121 -28.49 -17.49 -14.12
N ASP A 122 -29.36 -17.95 -15.03
CA ASP A 122 -29.75 -19.34 -15.10
C ASP A 122 -29.74 -19.89 -16.54
N LEU A 123 -29.65 -21.21 -16.64
CA LEU A 123 -29.64 -21.94 -17.92
C LEU A 123 -31.06 -22.29 -18.41
N VAL A 124 -32.05 -21.97 -17.60
CA VAL A 124 -33.48 -22.11 -17.93
C VAL A 124 -34.18 -20.76 -17.79
N PRO A 125 -35.27 -20.51 -18.53
CA PRO A 125 -36.09 -19.31 -18.36
C PRO A 125 -36.67 -19.25 -16.96
N ARG A 126 -36.78 -18.02 -16.39
CA ARG A 126 -37.39 -17.75 -15.10
C ARG A 126 -38.12 -16.42 -15.09
N ASP A 127 -39.00 -16.26 -14.11
CA ASP A 127 -39.59 -14.98 -13.71
C ASP A 127 -39.36 -14.76 -12.22
N LEU A 128 -38.98 -13.55 -11.82
CA LEU A 128 -38.86 -13.16 -10.43
C LEU A 128 -40.20 -12.59 -9.94
N GLY A 129 -40.67 -13.10 -8.82
CA GLY A 129 -41.77 -12.46 -8.09
C GLY A 129 -41.35 -11.14 -7.44
N PRO A 130 -42.33 -10.29 -7.03
CA PRO A 130 -42.01 -8.99 -6.40
C PRO A 130 -41.04 -9.10 -5.23
N THR A 131 -41.26 -10.05 -4.32
CA THR A 131 -40.40 -10.28 -3.15
C THR A 131 -38.95 -10.65 -3.56
N GLN A 132 -38.80 -11.42 -4.64
CA GLN A 132 -37.45 -11.77 -5.13
C GLN A 132 -36.73 -10.57 -5.73
N ARG A 133 -37.43 -9.67 -6.41
CA ARG A 133 -36.86 -8.41 -6.90
C ARG A 133 -36.41 -7.52 -5.74
N GLU A 134 -37.23 -7.38 -4.69
CA GLU A 134 -36.84 -6.66 -3.46
C GLU A 134 -35.60 -7.28 -2.82
N MET A 135 -35.53 -8.62 -2.69
CA MET A 135 -34.35 -9.30 -2.14
C MET A 135 -33.08 -9.05 -2.97
N LEU A 136 -33.18 -8.98 -4.31
CA LEU A 136 -32.03 -8.68 -5.14
C LEU A 136 -31.57 -7.23 -4.96
N ALA A 137 -32.48 -6.29 -4.84
CA ALA A 137 -32.20 -4.90 -4.53
C ALA A 137 -31.53 -4.75 -3.14
N ASP A 138 -32.02 -5.45 -2.11
CA ASP A 138 -31.43 -5.45 -0.76
C ASP A 138 -29.99 -5.99 -0.76
N LEU A 139 -29.72 -7.04 -1.52
CA LEU A 139 -28.35 -7.57 -1.69
C LEU A 139 -27.46 -6.58 -2.43
N GLY A 140 -28.01 -5.86 -3.42
CA GLY A 140 -27.32 -4.74 -4.07
C GLY A 140 -26.94 -3.65 -3.07
N ALA A 141 -27.89 -3.20 -2.25
CA ALA A 141 -27.62 -2.21 -1.21
C ALA A 141 -26.60 -2.67 -0.14
N MET A 142 -26.49 -3.97 0.12
CA MET A 142 -25.42 -4.51 0.97
C MET A 142 -24.05 -4.37 0.29
N LEU A 143 -23.95 -4.65 -1.01
CA LEU A 143 -22.72 -4.49 -1.77
C LEU A 143 -22.31 -3.01 -1.91
N GLU A 144 -23.26 -2.11 -2.12
CA GLU A 144 -22.99 -0.66 -2.18
C GLU A 144 -22.36 -0.14 -0.88
N ARG A 145 -22.84 -0.62 0.28
CA ARG A 145 -22.22 -0.28 1.58
C ARG A 145 -20.79 -0.79 1.68
N GLU A 146 -20.53 -2.00 1.21
CA GLU A 146 -19.18 -2.58 1.22
C GLU A 146 -18.24 -1.83 0.27
N LEU A 147 -18.73 -1.47 -0.92
CA LEU A 147 -18.01 -0.64 -1.90
C LEU A 147 -17.68 0.74 -1.32
N SER A 148 -18.65 1.38 -0.65
CA SER A 148 -18.45 2.71 -0.02
C SER A 148 -17.36 2.67 1.06
N VAL A 149 -17.33 1.65 1.91
CA VAL A 149 -16.28 1.48 2.92
C VAL A 149 -14.90 1.33 2.26
N GLN A 150 -14.81 0.54 1.19
CA GLN A 150 -13.56 0.38 0.45
C GLN A 150 -13.06 1.70 -0.16
N GLU A 151 -13.97 2.49 -0.75
CA GLU A 151 -13.63 3.80 -1.30
C GLU A 151 -13.09 4.77 -0.24
N GLU A 152 -13.71 4.78 0.94
CA GLU A 152 -13.24 5.61 2.05
C GLU A 152 -11.84 5.19 2.51
N MET A 153 -11.58 3.88 2.59
CA MET A 153 -10.26 3.34 2.92
C MET A 153 -9.22 3.70 1.87
N ALA A 154 -9.55 3.56 0.59
CA ALA A 154 -8.66 3.93 -0.52
C ALA A 154 -8.29 5.43 -0.49
N ARG A 155 -9.27 6.30 -0.22
CA ARG A 155 -9.03 7.75 -0.05
C ARG A 155 -8.14 8.05 1.17
N ALA A 156 -8.37 7.37 2.30
CA ALA A 156 -7.53 7.53 3.48
C ALA A 156 -6.07 7.13 3.19
N GLY A 157 -5.86 6.03 2.48
CA GLY A 157 -4.54 5.60 2.04
C GLY A 157 -3.89 6.56 1.04
N GLU A 158 -4.65 7.17 0.15
CA GLU A 158 -4.14 8.22 -0.75
C GLU A 158 -3.64 9.43 0.04
N VAL A 159 -4.43 9.90 1.00
CA VAL A 159 -4.02 11.00 1.90
C VAL A 159 -2.76 10.61 2.68
N GLN A 160 -2.68 9.39 3.19
CA GLN A 160 -1.49 8.90 3.89
C GLN A 160 -0.25 8.93 2.98
N ARG A 161 -0.37 8.46 1.73
CA ARG A 161 0.75 8.51 0.76
C ARG A 161 1.23 9.94 0.48
N LEU A 162 0.32 10.92 0.45
CA LEU A 162 0.68 12.33 0.29
C LEU A 162 1.45 12.91 1.49
N LEU A 163 1.36 12.28 2.66
CA LEU A 163 2.15 12.67 3.83
C LEU A 163 3.58 12.13 3.80
N LEU A 164 3.85 11.06 3.04
CA LEU A 164 5.21 10.53 2.88
C LEU A 164 6.07 11.47 2.04
N PRO A 165 7.41 11.44 2.22
CA PRO A 165 8.31 12.20 1.37
C PRO A 165 8.15 11.81 -0.10
N SER A 166 7.87 12.77 -0.97
CA SER A 166 7.68 12.55 -2.41
C SER A 166 8.99 12.61 -3.20
N GLU A 167 9.99 13.33 -2.68
CA GLU A 167 11.27 13.54 -3.33
C GLU A 167 12.41 13.24 -2.36
N PRO A 168 13.52 12.65 -2.84
CA PRO A 168 14.70 12.47 -2.02
C PRO A 168 15.31 13.82 -1.64
N PRO A 169 15.93 13.95 -0.45
CA PRO A 169 16.55 15.17 -0.03
C PRO A 169 17.77 15.47 -0.89
N ALA A 170 17.91 16.72 -1.34
CA ALA A 170 19.11 17.19 -2.02
C ALA A 170 20.18 17.51 -0.97
N LEU A 171 21.09 16.57 -0.70
CA LEU A 171 22.19 16.73 0.24
C LEU A 171 23.49 16.24 -0.40
N GLU A 172 24.47 17.15 -0.55
CA GLU A 172 25.76 16.80 -1.14
C GLU A 172 26.47 15.71 -0.30
N GLY A 173 27.00 14.70 -0.97
CA GLY A 173 27.67 13.56 -0.35
C GLY A 173 26.75 12.39 0.04
N LEU A 174 25.44 12.50 -0.16
CA LEU A 174 24.49 11.40 0.03
C LEU A 174 23.54 11.25 -1.17
N GLU A 175 23.31 10.02 -1.57
CA GLU A 175 22.20 9.59 -2.42
C GLU A 175 21.17 8.88 -1.53
N VAL A 176 19.88 9.22 -1.66
CA VAL A 176 18.81 8.70 -0.82
C VAL A 176 17.63 8.26 -1.66
N ALA A 177 17.03 7.13 -1.33
CA ALA A 177 15.76 6.70 -1.91
C ALA A 177 14.91 5.99 -0.86
N GLY A 178 13.59 6.04 -1.01
CA GLY A 178 12.66 5.32 -0.15
C GLY A 178 11.32 5.10 -0.83
N ARG A 179 10.67 3.98 -0.49
CA ARG A 179 9.36 3.62 -1.01
C ARG A 179 8.59 2.75 -0.04
N VAL A 180 7.28 2.87 -0.06
CA VAL A 180 6.33 1.98 0.61
C VAL A 180 5.49 1.27 -0.45
N LEU A 181 5.37 -0.05 -0.34
CA LEU A 181 4.36 -0.88 -0.99
C LEU A 181 3.33 -1.25 0.07
N GLN A 182 2.15 -0.65 0.01
CA GLN A 182 1.08 -0.98 0.94
C GLN A 182 0.41 -2.30 0.53
N ALA A 183 0.21 -3.21 1.48
CA ALA A 183 -0.52 -4.47 1.28
C ALA A 183 -2.03 -4.24 1.21
N ARG A 184 -2.52 -3.13 1.76
CA ARG A 184 -3.91 -2.70 1.77
C ARG A 184 -4.03 -1.23 1.36
N GLU A 185 -5.26 -0.71 1.36
CA GLU A 185 -5.54 0.69 0.99
C GLU A 185 -4.80 1.70 1.90
N ALA A 186 -4.68 1.40 3.20
CA ALA A 186 -3.95 2.19 4.19
C ALA A 186 -3.09 1.28 5.06
N GLY A 187 -1.86 1.68 5.38
CA GLY A 187 -0.85 0.89 6.06
C GLY A 187 -0.39 1.43 7.41
N GLY A 188 0.30 0.59 8.19
CA GLY A 188 0.98 0.95 9.42
C GLY A 188 2.38 1.52 9.19
N ASP A 189 2.98 1.16 8.06
CA ASP A 189 4.33 1.56 7.70
C ASP A 189 4.45 3.01 7.28
N PHE A 190 5.53 3.64 7.68
CA PHE A 190 5.93 4.94 7.16
C PHE A 190 7.44 5.14 7.27
N PHE A 191 7.96 6.00 6.40
CA PHE A 191 9.30 6.55 6.55
C PHE A 191 9.26 8.08 6.43
N ASP A 192 10.28 8.73 6.92
CA ASP A 192 10.48 10.16 6.75
C ASP A 192 11.97 10.50 6.71
N TRP A 193 12.28 11.63 6.10
CA TRP A 193 13.61 12.23 6.13
C TRP A 193 13.56 13.74 6.22
N GLN A 194 14.61 14.31 6.77
CA GLN A 194 14.82 15.76 6.89
C GLN A 194 16.31 16.08 6.73
N VAL A 195 16.59 17.16 6.04
CA VAL A 195 17.91 17.78 6.09
C VAL A 195 17.90 18.83 7.19
N GLN A 196 18.89 18.79 8.07
CA GLN A 196 18.99 19.69 9.21
C GLN A 196 20.42 20.19 9.38
N PRO A 197 20.62 21.45 9.87
CA PRO A 197 21.93 21.94 10.24
C PRO A 197 22.53 21.09 11.36
N GLY A 198 23.76 20.61 11.17
CA GLY A 198 24.57 19.93 12.17
C GLY A 198 25.84 20.74 12.53
N GLU A 199 26.68 20.23 13.42
CA GLU A 199 27.91 20.93 13.87
C GLU A 199 28.91 21.17 12.76
N GLY A 200 28.86 20.38 11.70
CA GLY A 200 29.82 20.45 10.60
C GLY A 200 29.21 20.76 9.23
N GLY A 201 27.94 21.02 9.12
CA GLY A 201 27.18 21.20 7.88
C GLY A 201 25.83 20.50 7.96
N ASP A 202 25.11 20.46 6.87
CA ASP A 202 23.82 19.80 6.83
C ASP A 202 23.94 18.29 7.01
N GLU A 203 23.05 17.70 7.79
CA GLU A 203 22.95 16.27 8.10
C GLU A 203 21.61 15.71 7.63
N LEU A 204 21.61 14.44 7.25
CA LEU A 204 20.39 13.70 6.97
C LEU A 204 19.85 13.09 8.25
N ARG A 205 18.60 13.37 8.57
CA ARG A 205 17.82 12.60 9.53
C ARG A 205 16.82 11.75 8.80
N LEU A 206 16.72 10.49 9.18
CA LEU A 206 15.79 9.54 8.57
C LEU A 206 15.18 8.64 9.63
N LEU A 207 13.99 8.14 9.34
CA LEU A 207 13.31 7.16 10.16
C LEU A 207 12.47 6.21 9.30
N LEU A 208 12.28 5.00 9.79
CA LEU A 208 11.33 4.03 9.30
C LEU A 208 10.65 3.41 10.51
N ALA A 209 9.33 3.33 10.46
CA ALA A 209 8.54 2.78 11.54
C ALA A 209 7.37 1.94 11.01
N ASP A 210 7.00 0.94 11.79
CA ASP A 210 5.83 0.10 11.57
C ASP A 210 4.96 0.10 12.83
N VAL A 211 3.68 0.41 12.63
CA VAL A 211 2.64 0.45 13.68
C VAL A 211 1.91 -0.88 13.71
N MET A 212 1.95 -1.57 14.84
CA MET A 212 1.23 -2.83 15.04
C MET A 212 -0.21 -2.76 14.55
N GLY A 213 -0.58 -3.69 13.63
CA GLY A 213 -1.92 -3.82 13.07
C GLY A 213 -2.04 -3.20 11.69
N LYS A 214 -3.24 -3.25 11.10
CA LYS A 214 -3.47 -2.90 9.69
C LYS A 214 -4.69 -1.99 9.53
N GLY A 215 -4.76 -1.30 8.38
CA GLY A 215 -5.89 -0.47 7.99
C GLY A 215 -5.92 0.90 8.67
N LEU A 216 -7.07 1.57 8.63
CA LEU A 216 -7.21 2.98 9.00
C LEU A 216 -6.70 3.32 10.40
N ALA A 217 -6.93 2.49 11.40
CA ALA A 217 -6.50 2.77 12.76
C ALA A 217 -4.96 2.77 12.89
N ALA A 218 -4.25 1.86 12.21
CA ALA A 218 -2.80 1.85 12.16
C ALA A 218 -2.27 3.07 11.40
N SER A 219 -2.88 3.43 10.27
CA SER A 219 -2.47 4.57 9.45
C SER A 219 -2.64 5.93 10.13
N LEU A 220 -3.67 6.09 10.96
CA LEU A 220 -3.85 7.31 11.77
C LEU A 220 -2.77 7.45 12.82
N ILE A 221 -2.46 6.37 13.56
CA ILE A 221 -1.38 6.34 14.54
C ILE A 221 -0.02 6.55 13.85
N ALA A 222 0.22 5.94 12.70
CA ALA A 222 1.42 6.15 11.90
C ALA A 222 1.61 7.65 11.56
N SER A 223 0.54 8.31 11.14
CA SER A 223 0.56 9.75 10.82
C SER A 223 0.85 10.62 12.03
N GLU A 224 0.29 10.29 13.21
CA GLU A 224 0.56 10.97 14.47
C GLU A 224 2.02 10.79 14.90
N VAL A 225 2.48 9.54 15.02
CA VAL A 225 3.84 9.19 15.46
C VAL A 225 4.87 9.85 14.54
N ARG A 226 4.64 9.81 13.22
CA ARG A 226 5.50 10.49 12.23
C ARG A 226 5.58 11.99 12.49
N ALA A 227 4.46 12.68 12.70
CA ALA A 227 4.43 14.12 12.94
C ALA A 227 5.16 14.52 14.22
N VAL A 228 5.00 13.73 15.28
CA VAL A 228 5.65 13.94 16.57
C VAL A 228 7.16 13.71 16.48
N LEU A 229 7.60 12.60 15.88
CA LEU A 229 9.01 12.30 15.64
C LEU A 229 9.67 13.38 14.77
N ARG A 230 9.03 13.76 13.67
CA ARG A 230 9.50 14.82 12.77
C ARG A 230 9.70 16.15 13.48
N THR A 231 8.85 16.47 14.45
CA THR A 231 8.92 17.70 15.23
C THR A 231 10.08 17.64 16.21
N HIS A 232 10.19 16.57 17.01
CA HIS A 232 11.25 16.45 18.02
C HIS A 232 12.64 16.31 17.39
N ALA A 233 12.76 15.58 16.31
CA ALA A 233 14.01 15.39 15.58
C ALA A 233 14.67 16.73 15.14
N ARG A 234 13.90 17.82 15.03
CA ARG A 234 14.43 19.15 14.68
C ARG A 234 15.25 19.83 15.76
N TYR A 235 15.04 19.46 17.01
CA TYR A 235 15.55 20.24 18.15
C TYR A 235 16.48 19.47 19.06
N VAL A 236 16.50 18.14 18.95
CA VAL A 236 17.30 17.30 19.86
C VAL A 236 17.97 16.14 19.13
N GLY A 237 18.93 15.46 19.78
CA GLY A 237 19.58 14.25 19.25
C GLY A 237 18.61 13.09 19.07
N VAL A 238 19.07 12.02 18.37
CA VAL A 238 18.21 10.90 17.96
C VAL A 238 17.52 10.23 19.14
N ALA A 239 18.27 9.83 20.17
CA ALA A 239 17.71 9.14 21.34
C ALA A 239 16.68 9.99 22.10
N GLU A 240 16.98 11.27 22.28
CA GLU A 240 16.07 12.20 22.97
C GLU A 240 14.80 12.48 22.15
N ALA A 241 14.91 12.53 20.82
CA ALA A 241 13.74 12.66 19.95
C ALA A 241 12.82 11.45 20.06
N VAL A 242 13.37 10.24 20.06
CA VAL A 242 12.62 9.00 20.27
C VAL A 242 11.95 8.99 21.64
N ARG A 243 12.69 9.31 22.73
CA ARG A 243 12.15 9.36 24.10
C ARG A 243 10.97 10.33 24.22
N ARG A 244 11.12 11.58 23.76
CA ARG A 244 10.03 12.59 23.79
C ARG A 244 8.82 12.17 22.95
N SER A 245 9.07 11.52 21.82
CA SER A 245 7.99 11.04 20.99
C SER A 245 7.23 9.91 21.65
N ALA A 246 7.93 8.97 22.27
CA ALA A 246 7.32 7.90 23.05
C ALA A 246 6.45 8.44 24.19
N GLU A 247 6.94 9.44 24.95
CA GLU A 247 6.17 10.08 26.00
C GLU A 247 4.93 10.82 25.49
N THR A 248 5.04 11.48 24.34
CA THR A 248 3.95 12.24 23.74
C THR A 248 2.82 11.32 23.26
N THR A 249 3.18 10.19 22.62
CA THR A 249 2.22 9.24 22.02
C THR A 249 1.79 8.11 22.96
N ALA A 250 2.38 8.02 24.16
CA ALA A 250 2.18 6.91 25.10
C ALA A 250 0.70 6.61 25.39
N ARG A 251 -0.11 7.66 25.65
CA ARG A 251 -1.53 7.52 25.96
C ARG A 251 -2.31 6.94 24.77
N ASP A 252 -2.02 7.42 23.57
CA ASP A 252 -2.76 7.02 22.36
C ASP A 252 -2.39 5.61 21.95
N LEU A 253 -1.12 5.21 22.09
CA LEU A 253 -0.66 3.85 21.88
C LEU A 253 -1.26 2.88 22.92
N ASP A 254 -1.23 3.20 24.20
CA ASP A 254 -1.78 2.37 25.29
C ASP A 254 -3.31 2.19 25.13
N SER A 255 -4.05 3.30 24.92
CA SER A 255 -5.51 3.26 24.79
C SER A 255 -6.00 2.46 23.58
N ASN A 256 -5.17 2.31 22.53
CA ASN A 256 -5.43 1.50 21.36
C ASN A 256 -4.79 0.10 21.44
N GLY A 257 -4.04 -0.21 22.51
CA GLY A 257 -3.34 -1.49 22.68
C GLY A 257 -2.31 -1.74 21.57
N ARG A 258 -1.59 -0.70 21.13
CA ARG A 258 -0.64 -0.75 20.02
C ARG A 258 0.75 -0.37 20.42
N PHE A 259 1.72 -0.85 19.69
CA PHE A 259 3.11 -0.43 19.78
C PHE A 259 3.65 -0.10 18.38
N VAL A 260 4.80 0.57 18.34
CA VAL A 260 5.47 0.96 17.10
C VAL A 260 6.91 0.50 17.15
N THR A 261 7.32 -0.30 16.18
CA THR A 261 8.74 -0.57 15.94
C THR A 261 9.34 0.59 15.16
N LEU A 262 10.52 1.04 15.52
CA LEU A 262 11.13 2.23 14.95
C LEU A 262 12.63 2.07 14.78
N TRP A 263 13.13 2.36 13.59
CA TRP A 263 14.53 2.70 13.35
C TRP A 263 14.61 4.20 13.05
N ALA A 264 15.37 4.95 13.82
CA ALA A 264 15.59 6.38 13.62
C ALA A 264 17.08 6.69 13.64
N GLY A 265 17.58 7.48 12.68
CA GLY A 265 18.99 7.77 12.57
C GLY A 265 19.31 9.14 12.01
N ARG A 266 20.58 9.50 12.18
CA ARG A 266 21.24 10.67 11.63
C ARG A 266 22.48 10.22 10.85
N VAL A 267 22.71 10.80 9.67
CA VAL A 267 23.91 10.55 8.85
C VAL A 267 24.60 11.86 8.54
N ASP A 268 25.87 11.98 8.92
CA ASP A 268 26.75 13.08 8.50
C ASP A 268 27.37 12.73 7.14
N PRO A 269 27.09 13.47 6.06
CA PRO A 269 27.59 13.16 4.71
C PRO A 269 29.11 13.26 4.59
N ARG A 270 29.75 14.08 5.40
CA ARG A 270 31.19 14.34 5.31
C ARG A 270 32.03 13.27 5.99
N THR A 271 31.60 12.84 7.18
CA THR A 271 32.33 11.83 7.99
C THR A 271 31.80 10.42 7.73
N GLY A 272 30.52 10.29 7.35
CA GLY A 272 29.79 9.03 7.28
C GLY A 272 29.33 8.55 8.67
N ASP A 273 29.46 9.37 9.73
CA ASP A 273 28.93 9.00 11.06
C ASP A 273 27.42 8.75 11.00
N VAL A 274 27.03 7.60 11.48
CA VAL A 274 25.63 7.16 11.60
C VAL A 274 25.32 7.00 13.06
N GLU A 275 24.59 7.96 13.64
CA GLU A 275 23.99 7.82 14.96
C GLU A 275 22.57 7.26 14.79
N TYR A 276 22.21 6.20 15.53
CA TYR A 276 20.88 5.60 15.38
C TYR A 276 20.32 5.06 16.69
N VAL A 277 18.99 4.91 16.71
CA VAL A 277 18.21 4.17 17.70
C VAL A 277 17.39 3.13 16.96
N ASP A 278 17.50 1.87 17.41
CA ASP A 278 16.64 0.78 17.00
C ASP A 278 15.69 0.42 18.15
N ALA A 279 14.46 0.90 18.08
CA ALA A 279 13.42 0.64 19.07
C ALA A 279 12.58 -0.58 18.64
N GLY A 280 13.17 -1.76 18.72
CA GLY A 280 12.52 -3.04 18.41
C GLY A 280 12.27 -3.31 16.94
N HIS A 281 12.93 -2.56 16.05
CA HIS A 281 12.75 -2.72 14.60
C HIS A 281 13.62 -3.85 14.02
N GLY A 282 14.91 -3.86 14.34
CA GLY A 282 15.82 -4.95 14.05
C GLY A 282 16.26 -5.12 12.59
N LEU A 283 15.89 -4.23 11.68
CA LEU A 283 16.01 -4.38 10.22
C LEU A 283 16.78 -3.24 9.54
N GLY A 284 17.70 -2.63 10.28
CA GLY A 284 18.70 -1.72 9.75
C GLY A 284 20.03 -2.44 9.47
N VAL A 285 20.61 -2.23 8.29
CA VAL A 285 21.90 -2.82 7.91
C VAL A 285 22.77 -1.82 7.16
N ILE A 286 24.10 -1.96 7.26
CA ILE A 286 25.04 -1.40 6.29
C ILE A 286 25.58 -2.52 5.43
N ALA A 287 25.38 -2.40 4.12
CA ALA A 287 25.73 -3.40 3.14
C ALA A 287 26.86 -2.89 2.22
N SER A 288 27.79 -3.78 1.90
CA SER A 288 28.93 -3.53 1.03
C SER A 288 29.29 -4.80 0.26
N PRO A 289 30.16 -4.72 -0.78
CA PRO A 289 30.70 -5.91 -1.44
C PRO A 289 31.47 -6.87 -0.52
N ARG A 290 31.77 -6.44 0.71
CA ARG A 290 32.50 -7.23 1.72
C ARG A 290 31.55 -7.98 2.67
N GLY A 291 30.25 -7.78 2.55
CA GLY A 291 29.23 -8.36 3.40
C GLY A 291 28.29 -7.33 4.03
N VAL A 292 27.38 -7.81 4.84
CA VAL A 292 26.33 -7.03 5.51
C VAL A 292 26.59 -7.00 7.01
N ARG A 293 26.54 -5.80 7.63
CA ARG A 293 26.58 -5.65 9.09
C ARG A 293 25.26 -5.05 9.59
N ARG A 294 24.74 -5.60 10.67
CA ARG A 294 23.44 -5.20 11.24
C ARG A 294 23.59 -4.00 12.16
N LEU A 295 22.66 -3.07 12.06
CA LEU A 295 22.49 -1.93 12.94
C LEU A 295 21.29 -2.16 13.87
N THR A 296 21.48 -3.00 14.88
CA THR A 296 20.42 -3.41 15.80
C THR A 296 20.77 -3.13 17.24
N GLN A 297 19.76 -2.86 18.06
CA GLN A 297 19.86 -2.67 19.51
C GLN A 297 18.74 -3.47 20.20
N ASP A 298 19.02 -3.97 21.40
CA ASP A 298 18.05 -4.68 22.24
C ASP A 298 17.19 -3.66 23.02
N GLN A 299 16.43 -2.82 22.28
CA GLN A 299 15.56 -1.80 22.87
C GLN A 299 14.10 -2.09 22.50
N LEU A 300 13.17 -1.71 23.40
CA LEU A 300 11.77 -2.01 23.22
C LEU A 300 11.10 -1.02 22.25
N PRO A 301 10.05 -1.46 21.51
CA PRO A 301 9.20 -0.58 20.72
C PRO A 301 8.57 0.55 21.53
N LEU A 302 8.14 1.62 20.85
CA LEU A 302 7.33 2.67 21.46
C LEU A 302 5.94 2.12 21.83
N GLY A 303 5.39 2.56 22.98
CA GLY A 303 4.09 2.11 23.45
C GLY A 303 4.14 0.87 24.35
N MET A 304 5.33 0.30 24.59
CA MET A 304 5.47 -0.76 25.58
C MET A 304 5.44 -0.18 27.01
N PRO A 305 4.68 -0.82 27.95
CA PRO A 305 4.47 -0.27 29.30
C PRO A 305 5.68 -0.53 30.22
N VAL A 306 6.80 0.10 29.95
CA VAL A 306 8.02 -0.02 30.76
C VAL A 306 8.70 1.34 30.83
N ASP A 307 9.41 1.65 31.94
CA ASP A 307 10.35 2.76 32.05
C ASP A 307 11.53 2.54 31.07
N THR A 308 11.25 2.64 29.79
CA THR A 308 12.22 2.38 28.73
C THR A 308 13.02 3.65 28.44
N THR A 309 14.33 3.54 28.51
CA THR A 309 15.25 4.57 28.03
C THR A 309 15.87 4.12 26.73
N TRP A 310 15.72 4.94 25.69
CA TRP A 310 16.41 4.70 24.42
C TRP A 310 17.77 5.39 24.41
N THR A 311 18.77 4.68 23.93
CA THR A 311 20.16 5.18 23.80
C THR A 311 20.61 5.07 22.35
N SER A 312 21.40 6.03 21.87
CA SER A 312 21.97 5.98 20.53
C SER A 312 23.13 4.98 20.47
N ALA A 313 23.24 4.29 19.33
CA ALA A 313 24.46 3.61 18.88
C ALA A 313 25.07 4.36 17.70
N HIS A 314 26.33 4.07 17.39
CA HIS A 314 27.08 4.69 16.31
C HIS A 314 27.70 3.62 15.41
N ASP A 315 27.73 3.91 14.12
CA ASP A 315 28.47 3.18 13.08
C ASP A 315 28.98 4.17 12.04
N VAL A 316 29.73 3.72 11.07
CA VAL A 316 30.27 4.53 9.98
C VAL A 316 29.83 3.98 8.64
N LEU A 317 29.18 4.81 7.85
CA LEU A 317 28.85 4.55 6.45
C LEU A 317 30.05 5.00 5.60
N ALA A 318 30.83 4.05 5.12
CA ALA A 318 31.96 4.35 4.24
C ALA A 318 31.47 4.76 2.84
N GLU A 319 32.37 5.32 2.03
CA GLU A 319 32.05 5.62 0.64
C GLU A 319 31.66 4.35 -0.10
N ASP A 320 30.61 4.46 -0.93
CA ASP A 320 30.00 3.35 -1.68
C ASP A 320 29.32 2.24 -0.85
N GLU A 321 29.31 2.34 0.47
CA GLU A 321 28.43 1.49 1.29
C GLU A 321 26.98 1.98 1.24
N LEU A 322 26.05 1.05 1.48
CA LEU A 322 24.61 1.30 1.54
C LEU A 322 24.09 1.10 2.96
N LEU A 323 23.51 2.12 3.56
CA LEU A 323 22.60 1.95 4.68
C LEU A 323 21.23 1.58 4.12
N VAL A 324 20.71 0.42 4.52
CA VAL A 324 19.42 -0.11 4.10
C VAL A 324 18.58 -0.37 5.35
N VAL A 325 17.40 0.23 5.41
CA VAL A 325 16.40 -0.02 6.44
C VAL A 325 15.12 -0.50 5.76
N VAL A 326 14.57 -1.64 6.20
CA VAL A 326 13.37 -2.23 5.62
C VAL A 326 12.37 -2.62 6.71
N SER A 327 11.07 -2.67 6.39
CA SER A 327 10.06 -3.19 7.32
C SER A 327 9.97 -4.71 7.27
N ASP A 328 9.25 -5.32 8.23
CA ASP A 328 9.15 -6.76 8.40
C ASP A 328 8.35 -7.47 7.30
N GLY A 329 7.50 -6.75 6.54
CA GLY A 329 6.84 -7.29 5.35
C GLY A 329 7.80 -7.89 4.31
N VAL A 330 9.08 -7.53 4.37
CA VAL A 330 10.13 -8.18 3.58
C VAL A 330 10.27 -9.67 3.96
N PHE A 331 9.97 -10.08 5.21
CA PHE A 331 10.04 -11.48 5.64
C PHE A 331 8.97 -12.36 5.01
N ASP A 332 7.80 -11.84 4.72
CA ASP A 332 6.75 -12.58 4.00
C ASP A 332 7.29 -13.12 2.67
N VAL A 333 8.32 -12.44 2.14
CA VAL A 333 8.92 -12.74 0.85
C VAL A 333 10.13 -13.67 0.96
N PHE A 334 10.94 -13.51 2.02
CA PHE A 334 12.19 -14.26 2.18
C PHE A 334 12.09 -15.40 3.21
N GLY A 335 11.08 -15.39 4.08
CA GLY A 335 10.79 -16.45 5.04
C GLY A 335 11.63 -16.42 6.32
N SER A 336 12.77 -15.72 6.35
CA SER A 336 13.58 -15.51 7.56
C SER A 336 14.45 -14.25 7.46
N VAL A 337 14.96 -13.77 8.61
CA VAL A 337 15.88 -12.62 8.66
C VAL A 337 17.16 -12.90 7.89
N GLU A 338 17.74 -14.09 8.07
CA GLU A 338 18.97 -14.49 7.37
C GLU A 338 18.76 -14.52 5.86
N ALA A 339 17.65 -15.11 5.40
CA ALA A 339 17.32 -15.17 3.98
C ALA A 339 17.03 -13.76 3.40
N ALA A 340 16.47 -12.84 4.19
CA ALA A 340 16.28 -11.45 3.79
C ALA A 340 17.62 -10.71 3.67
N LEU A 341 18.54 -10.90 4.60
CA LEU A 341 19.89 -10.31 4.54
C LEU A 341 20.68 -10.84 3.33
N ASP A 342 20.67 -12.16 3.10
CA ASP A 342 21.26 -12.78 1.90
C ASP A 342 20.57 -12.27 0.61
N GLY A 343 19.28 -12.00 0.70
CA GLY A 343 18.49 -11.43 -0.39
C GLY A 343 18.92 -10.00 -0.70
N VAL A 344 19.08 -9.16 0.32
CA VAL A 344 19.58 -7.78 0.19
C VAL A 344 21.00 -7.80 -0.42
N GLU A 345 21.90 -8.64 0.07
CA GLU A 345 23.26 -8.77 -0.47
C GLU A 345 23.23 -9.10 -1.97
N ARG A 346 22.41 -10.04 -2.41
CA ARG A 346 22.23 -10.40 -3.84
C ARG A 346 21.59 -9.29 -4.68
N LEU A 347 20.74 -8.46 -4.07
CA LEU A 347 20.10 -7.35 -4.76
C LEU A 347 21.07 -6.17 -5.01
N LEU A 348 22.20 -6.12 -4.31
CA LEU A 348 23.19 -5.06 -4.40
C LEU A 348 24.23 -5.26 -5.52
N GLU A 349 24.24 -6.39 -6.19
CA GLU A 349 25.10 -6.68 -7.35
C GLU A 349 24.36 -6.45 -8.68
N PRO A 350 24.86 -5.68 -9.64
CA PRO A 350 26.04 -4.79 -9.70
C PRO A 350 25.80 -3.44 -9.00
N PRO A 351 26.78 -2.51 -9.02
CA PRO A 351 26.58 -1.16 -8.47
C PRO A 351 25.36 -0.49 -9.05
N MET A 352 24.40 -0.14 -8.19
CA MET A 352 23.10 0.40 -8.57
C MET A 352 22.81 1.69 -7.82
N SER A 353 21.94 2.55 -8.37
CA SER A 353 21.45 3.71 -7.63
C SER A 353 20.62 3.28 -6.42
N CYS A 354 20.48 4.15 -5.41
CA CYS A 354 19.59 3.89 -4.27
C CYS A 354 18.14 3.63 -4.72
N ALA A 355 17.70 4.37 -5.75
CA ALA A 355 16.37 4.18 -6.34
C ALA A 355 16.21 2.78 -6.94
N ASP A 356 17.19 2.29 -7.71
CA ASP A 356 17.12 0.95 -8.29
C ASP A 356 17.10 -0.16 -7.22
N VAL A 357 17.82 0.01 -6.12
CA VAL A 357 17.81 -0.95 -4.99
C VAL A 357 16.41 -0.99 -4.37
N VAL A 358 15.85 0.16 -4.04
CA VAL A 358 14.48 0.26 -3.48
C VAL A 358 13.46 -0.34 -4.44
N ASP A 359 13.53 -0.01 -5.73
CA ASP A 359 12.61 -0.54 -6.74
C ASP A 359 12.70 -2.06 -6.88
N ARG A 360 13.91 -2.64 -6.79
CA ARG A 360 14.08 -4.10 -6.78
C ARG A 360 13.46 -4.76 -5.55
N ILE A 361 13.65 -4.19 -4.35
CA ILE A 361 13.06 -4.72 -3.11
C ILE A 361 11.54 -4.74 -3.25
N VAL A 362 10.96 -3.61 -3.64
CA VAL A 362 9.50 -3.46 -3.79
C VAL A 362 8.94 -4.35 -4.91
N ALA A 363 9.60 -4.39 -6.08
CA ALA A 363 9.17 -5.25 -7.18
C ALA A 363 9.26 -6.74 -6.83
N TYR A 364 10.30 -7.15 -6.08
CA TYR A 364 10.45 -8.52 -5.62
C TYR A 364 9.34 -8.92 -4.65
N ALA A 365 8.95 -8.01 -3.75
CA ALA A 365 7.84 -8.19 -2.83
C ALA A 365 6.48 -8.25 -3.57
N ALA A 366 6.21 -7.29 -4.45
CA ALA A 366 4.99 -7.23 -5.24
C ALA A 366 4.74 -8.50 -6.08
N ALA A 367 5.81 -9.05 -6.69
CA ALA A 367 5.71 -10.26 -7.52
C ALA A 367 5.33 -11.52 -6.74
N ARG A 368 5.50 -11.53 -5.41
CA ARG A 368 5.19 -12.69 -4.54
C ARG A 368 3.91 -12.53 -3.75
N GLY A 369 3.33 -11.33 -3.73
CA GLY A 369 2.11 -11.03 -2.98
C GLY A 369 2.41 -11.04 -1.48
N THR A 370 2.65 -9.87 -0.90
CA THR A 370 2.87 -9.73 0.55
C THR A 370 1.56 -9.62 1.29
N SER A 371 1.51 -10.15 2.50
CA SER A 371 0.37 -9.99 3.42
C SER A 371 0.52 -8.75 4.29
N ASP A 372 1.72 -8.12 4.31
CA ASP A 372 2.05 -6.91 5.05
C ASP A 372 2.69 -5.83 4.18
N ASP A 373 2.69 -4.60 4.70
CA ASP A 373 3.33 -3.46 4.05
C ASP A 373 4.84 -3.71 3.90
N VAL A 374 5.41 -3.29 2.78
CA VAL A 374 6.85 -3.38 2.53
C VAL A 374 7.40 -1.99 2.33
N THR A 375 8.23 -1.57 3.27
CA THR A 375 8.90 -0.28 3.23
C THR A 375 10.41 -0.48 3.12
N ALA A 376 11.06 0.31 2.27
CA ALA A 376 12.50 0.32 2.15
C ALA A 376 13.01 1.76 2.07
N VAL A 377 14.08 2.05 2.81
CA VAL A 377 14.85 3.30 2.72
C VAL A 377 16.31 2.92 2.52
N VAL A 378 16.95 3.53 1.53
CA VAL A 378 18.35 3.28 1.17
C VAL A 378 19.10 4.60 1.11
N VAL A 379 20.26 4.64 1.75
CA VAL A 379 21.18 5.79 1.74
C VAL A 379 22.56 5.31 1.32
N ARG A 380 23.19 6.01 0.35
CA ARG A 380 24.58 5.80 -0.05
C ARG A 380 25.36 7.04 0.25
N ARG A 381 26.56 6.86 0.80
CA ARG A 381 27.55 7.94 0.85
C ARG A 381 28.32 7.97 -0.47
N THR A 382 28.21 9.11 -1.16
CA THR A 382 28.97 9.38 -2.39
C THR A 382 30.17 10.23 -2.02
N GLY A 383 31.37 9.88 -2.50
CA GLY A 383 32.57 10.68 -2.24
C GLY A 383 32.34 12.13 -2.65
N SER A 384 32.84 13.07 -1.84
CA SER A 384 32.80 14.48 -2.20
C SER A 384 33.57 14.67 -3.52
N ALA A 385 32.93 15.29 -4.50
CA ALA A 385 33.63 15.71 -5.72
C ALA A 385 34.85 16.56 -5.31
N PRO A 386 36.07 16.29 -5.84
CA PRO A 386 37.24 17.05 -5.46
C PRO A 386 37.02 18.54 -5.78
N GLY A 387 37.04 19.36 -4.73
CA GLY A 387 36.78 20.77 -4.60
C GLY A 387 36.88 21.65 -5.84
N ALA A 388 35.80 22.25 -6.21
CA ALA A 388 35.74 23.52 -6.93
C ALA A 388 35.92 24.68 -5.92
N GLY A 389 37.07 24.71 -5.25
CA GLY A 389 37.28 25.68 -4.17
C GLY A 389 38.77 26.03 -3.96
N ALA A 390 39.53 26.31 -5.04
CA ALA A 390 40.85 26.96 -4.89
C ALA A 390 41.34 27.54 -6.22
N THR A 391 40.70 28.59 -6.73
CA THR A 391 41.33 29.46 -7.72
C THR A 391 40.58 30.82 -7.75
N ARG A 392 40.82 31.65 -6.73
CA ARG A 392 40.60 33.10 -6.80
C ARG A 392 41.33 33.75 -5.62
N GLN A 393 42.64 33.95 -5.75
CA GLN A 393 43.39 35.01 -5.10
C GLN A 393 44.81 34.89 -5.58
N GLU A 394 45.14 35.55 -6.69
CA GLU A 394 46.47 36.06 -7.07
C GLU A 394 46.31 36.66 -8.47
N GLU A 395 45.82 37.90 -8.53
CA GLU A 395 46.06 38.85 -9.63
C GLU A 395 45.39 40.18 -9.26
N GLU A 396 46.03 40.89 -8.34
CA GLU A 396 45.85 42.34 -8.25
C GLU A 396 46.97 42.89 -7.35
N GLN A 397 48.17 43.01 -7.92
CA GLN A 397 49.20 43.96 -7.53
C GLN A 397 50.33 43.92 -8.55
N VAL A 398 50.23 44.72 -9.60
CA VAL A 398 51.30 45.58 -10.14
C VAL A 398 50.67 46.75 -10.89
#